data_06c0142e0625b210c0938485bcf8dc26
#
_entry.id   06c0142e0625b210c0938485bcf8dc26
#
_cell.length_a   1.000
_cell.length_b   1.000
_cell.length_c   1.000
_cell.angle_alpha   90.00
_cell.angle_beta   90.00
_cell.angle_gamma   90.00
#
_symmetry.space_group_name_H-M   'P 1'
#
loop_
_entity.id
_entity.type
_entity.pdbx_description
1 polymer ?
#
loop_
_entity_poly.entity_id
_entity_poly.type
_entity_poly.pdbx_seq_one_letter_code
_entity_poly.pdbx_strand_id
1 'polypeptide(L)'
;MRDLLRGERLDRMDEEALRYTASITDDQPLLDSVIMINKAHVIALHQAGILDRPHASKLLNALNIKEDLPKTFEFEDAHMFVEQKVTEKVGKVGGYLNLGKSRNDQVATAIRMTMRAPILALASSILDLVDAMVDKASKSTTKIIPSYTHLQIAQPSTMAHWLLAYGDMLMRDVDRLLENSDRVNCSPMGAGASAGT
;
A
#
# COMPACT_ATOMS: atom_id res chain seq x y z
N MET A 1 5.77 28.13 -0.30
CA MET A 1 6.11 26.91 0.43
C MET A 1 7.58 26.60 0.18
N ARG A 2 8.41 26.47 1.22
CA ARG A 2 9.81 26.06 1.01
C ARG A 2 9.81 24.59 0.66
N ASP A 3 10.47 24.24 -0.44
CA ASP A 3 10.54 22.87 -0.93
C ASP A 3 11.52 22.07 -0.04
N LEU A 4 10.99 21.31 0.91
CA LEU A 4 11.75 20.51 1.87
C LEU A 4 12.70 19.51 1.19
N LEU A 5 12.33 19.00 0.00
CA LEU A 5 13.13 18.01 -0.73
C LEU A 5 14.38 18.62 -1.41
N ARG A 6 14.39 19.93 -1.67
CA ARG A 6 15.42 20.59 -2.47
C ARG A 6 16.45 21.35 -1.65
N GLY A 7 16.33 21.31 -0.32
CA GLY A 7 17.32 21.83 0.60
C GLY A 7 17.69 23.31 0.39
N GLU A 8 16.74 24.13 0.01
CA GLU A 8 16.88 25.58 -0.25
C GLU A 8 17.86 25.94 -1.38
N ARG A 9 18.28 24.95 -2.21
CA ARG A 9 19.24 25.17 -3.30
C ARG A 9 18.61 25.44 -4.66
N LEU A 10 17.34 25.12 -4.82
CA LEU A 10 16.58 25.32 -6.05
C LEU A 10 15.38 26.22 -5.77
N ASP A 11 14.99 26.97 -6.78
CA ASP A 11 13.77 27.76 -6.77
C ASP A 11 12.52 26.89 -6.77
N ARG A 12 11.36 27.52 -6.67
CA ARG A 12 10.06 26.86 -6.70
C ARG A 12 9.91 26.03 -7.97
N MET A 13 9.37 24.80 -7.81
CA MET A 13 9.03 23.94 -8.95
C MET A 13 7.96 24.60 -9.82
N ASP A 14 8.06 24.41 -11.12
CA ASP A 14 7.00 24.77 -12.07
C ASP A 14 5.69 24.04 -11.71
N GLU A 15 4.55 24.73 -11.88
CA GLU A 15 3.25 24.16 -11.46
C GLU A 15 2.84 22.94 -12.30
N GLU A 16 3.19 22.90 -13.58
CA GLU A 16 2.88 21.79 -14.46
C GLU A 16 3.75 20.57 -14.08
N ALA A 17 5.04 20.79 -13.81
CA ALA A 17 5.94 19.77 -13.32
C ALA A 17 5.48 19.20 -11.97
N LEU A 18 5.03 20.06 -11.05
CA LEU A 18 4.48 19.63 -9.75
C LEU A 18 3.25 18.74 -9.92
N ARG A 19 2.31 19.14 -10.78
CA ARG A 19 1.11 18.33 -11.07
C ARG A 19 1.44 16.98 -11.69
N TYR A 20 2.46 16.95 -12.56
CA TYR A 20 2.87 15.71 -13.21
C TYR A 20 3.54 14.73 -12.26
N THR A 21 4.31 15.22 -11.30
CA THR A 21 5.06 14.37 -10.34
C THR A 21 4.30 14.06 -9.06
N ALA A 22 3.27 14.84 -8.72
CA ALA A 22 2.54 14.67 -7.46
C ALA A 22 1.63 13.44 -7.45
N SER A 23 1.67 12.68 -6.36
CA SER A 23 0.77 11.56 -6.07
C SER A 23 -0.23 11.85 -4.94
N ILE A 24 -0.17 13.03 -4.34
CA ILE A 24 -0.92 13.39 -3.13
C ILE A 24 -2.42 13.11 -3.22
N THR A 25 -3.03 13.30 -4.39
CA THR A 25 -4.47 13.08 -4.61
C THR A 25 -4.88 11.61 -4.53
N ASP A 26 -3.95 10.70 -4.76
CA ASP A 26 -4.16 9.25 -4.76
C ASP A 26 -3.59 8.55 -3.52
N ASP A 27 -2.80 9.27 -2.70
CA ASP A 27 -2.06 8.72 -1.58
C ASP A 27 -2.90 8.51 -0.29
N GLN A 28 -4.17 8.92 -0.26
CA GLN A 28 -5.01 8.79 0.94
C GLN A 28 -4.96 7.37 1.55
N PRO A 29 -4.99 6.27 0.78
CA PRO A 29 -4.89 4.93 1.33
C PRO A 29 -3.55 4.62 1.99
N LEU A 30 -2.49 5.36 1.66
CA LEU A 30 -1.14 5.18 2.19
C LEU A 30 -0.89 5.91 3.51
N LEU A 31 -1.73 6.89 3.87
CA LEU A 31 -1.47 7.83 4.97
C LEU A 31 -1.21 7.12 6.31
N ASP A 32 -2.02 6.15 6.69
CA ASP A 32 -1.85 5.40 7.93
C ASP A 32 -0.52 4.63 7.95
N SER A 33 -0.15 4.02 6.82
CA SER A 33 1.13 3.31 6.67
C SER A 33 2.31 4.27 6.77
N VAL A 34 2.21 5.45 6.16
CA VAL A 34 3.25 6.51 6.26
C VAL A 34 3.44 6.97 7.69
N ILE A 35 2.35 7.21 8.43
CA ILE A 35 2.40 7.58 9.85
C ILE A 35 3.05 6.46 10.68
N MET A 36 2.66 5.21 10.44
CA MET A 36 3.19 4.05 11.16
C MET A 36 4.69 3.84 10.91
N ILE A 37 5.15 3.96 9.67
CA ILE A 37 6.57 3.92 9.30
C ILE A 37 7.36 4.98 10.07
N ASN A 38 6.86 6.22 10.11
CA ASN A 38 7.54 7.30 10.83
C ASN A 38 7.56 7.06 12.34
N LYS A 39 6.50 6.52 12.94
CA LYS A 39 6.50 6.14 14.36
C LYS A 39 7.53 5.06 14.66
N ALA A 40 7.58 4.01 13.85
CA ALA A 40 8.57 2.94 13.99
C ALA A 40 10.00 3.46 13.85
N HIS A 41 10.23 4.35 12.88
CA HIS A 41 11.55 4.98 12.67
C HIS A 41 12.01 5.84 13.87
N VAL A 42 11.12 6.67 14.44
CA VAL A 42 11.42 7.45 15.65
C VAL A 42 11.82 6.54 16.81
N ILE A 43 11.14 5.40 16.99
CA ILE A 43 11.47 4.41 18.01
C ILE A 43 12.85 3.81 17.73
N ALA A 44 13.16 3.45 16.47
CA ALA A 44 14.45 2.90 16.08
C ALA A 44 15.60 3.91 16.32
N LEU A 45 15.42 5.18 15.97
CA LEU A 45 16.41 6.24 16.23
C LEU A 45 16.65 6.43 17.75
N HIS A 46 15.59 6.31 18.56
CA HIS A 46 15.75 6.37 20.01
C HIS A 46 16.50 5.15 20.55
N GLN A 47 16.19 3.95 20.10
CA GLN A 47 16.89 2.72 20.49
C GLN A 47 18.36 2.72 20.07
N ALA A 48 18.67 3.34 18.94
CA ALA A 48 20.04 3.53 18.45
C ALA A 48 20.82 4.64 19.19
N GLY A 49 20.20 5.34 20.15
CA GLY A 49 20.83 6.44 20.91
C GLY A 49 20.98 7.74 20.11
N ILE A 50 20.40 7.85 18.93
CA ILE A 50 20.45 9.04 18.07
C ILE A 50 19.46 10.12 18.56
N LEU A 51 18.29 9.69 19.03
CA LEU A 51 17.29 10.55 19.64
C LEU A 51 17.18 10.29 21.14
N ASP A 52 17.21 11.34 21.93
CA ASP A 52 16.84 11.26 23.33
C ASP A 52 15.33 11.06 23.53
N ARG A 53 14.94 10.62 24.72
CA ARG A 53 13.55 10.32 25.05
C ARG A 53 12.60 11.53 24.92
N PRO A 54 12.96 12.78 25.34
CA PRO A 54 12.13 13.95 25.14
C PRO A 54 11.82 14.24 23.67
N HIS A 55 12.83 14.21 22.81
CA HIS A 55 12.65 14.44 21.35
C HIS A 55 11.84 13.33 20.70
N ALA A 56 12.10 12.07 21.04
CA ALA A 56 11.32 10.93 20.52
C ALA A 56 9.86 11.03 20.94
N SER A 57 9.56 11.33 22.21
CA SER A 57 8.19 11.53 22.70
C SER A 57 7.48 12.69 21.97
N LYS A 58 8.18 13.80 21.73
CA LYS A 58 7.64 14.96 21.03
C LYS A 58 7.26 14.62 19.59
N LEU A 59 8.10 13.86 18.87
CA LEU A 59 7.85 13.40 17.50
C LEU A 59 6.68 12.40 17.45
N LEU A 60 6.64 11.41 18.34
CA LEU A 60 5.56 10.43 18.40
C LEU A 60 4.20 11.08 18.65
N ASN A 61 4.15 12.10 19.53
CA ASN A 61 2.93 12.86 19.78
C ASN A 61 2.51 13.70 18.55
N ALA A 62 3.46 14.31 17.85
CA ALA A 62 3.19 15.08 16.65
C ALA A 62 2.67 14.23 15.48
N LEU A 63 3.10 12.96 15.41
CA LEU A 63 2.64 11.97 14.42
C LEU A 63 1.20 11.47 14.67
N ASN A 64 0.50 11.91 15.68
CA ASN A 64 -0.94 11.68 15.83
C ASN A 64 -1.73 12.65 14.94
N ILE A 65 -1.62 12.45 13.63
CA ILE A 65 -2.31 13.20 12.59
C ILE A 65 -3.65 12.51 12.34
N LYS A 66 -4.74 13.31 12.37
CA LYS A 66 -6.11 12.83 12.13
C LYS A 66 -6.73 13.47 10.88
N GLU A 67 -5.97 14.33 10.23
CA GLU A 67 -6.39 15.06 9.05
C GLU A 67 -6.22 14.18 7.81
N ASP A 68 -7.20 14.24 6.90
CA ASP A 68 -7.07 13.64 5.58
C ASP A 68 -6.08 14.43 4.70
N LEU A 69 -5.58 13.78 3.64
CA LEU A 69 -4.74 14.46 2.67
C LEU A 69 -5.53 15.51 1.89
N PRO A 70 -4.90 16.65 1.54
CA PRO A 70 -5.54 17.66 0.71
C PRO A 70 -5.78 17.12 -0.70
N LYS A 71 -6.88 17.54 -1.32
CA LYS A 71 -7.22 17.24 -2.72
C LYS A 71 -6.57 18.21 -3.72
N THR A 72 -5.57 18.95 -3.28
CA THR A 72 -4.85 19.96 -4.04
C THR A 72 -3.37 19.61 -4.12
N PHE A 73 -2.67 20.10 -5.14
CA PHE A 73 -1.24 19.85 -5.36
C PHE A 73 -0.35 20.75 -4.50
N GLU A 74 -0.70 20.95 -3.22
CA GLU A 74 0.12 21.70 -2.26
C GLU A 74 1.34 20.89 -1.78
N PHE A 75 1.24 19.58 -1.87
CA PHE A 75 2.29 18.62 -1.52
C PHE A 75 2.54 17.67 -2.70
N GLU A 76 3.73 17.14 -2.78
CA GLU A 76 4.08 16.15 -3.78
C GLU A 76 3.46 14.77 -3.43
N ASP A 77 3.53 14.39 -2.16
CA ASP A 77 3.07 13.08 -1.67
C ASP A 77 2.63 13.12 -0.18
N ALA A 78 2.05 12.02 0.29
CA ALA A 78 1.65 11.84 1.69
C ALA A 78 2.82 11.95 2.66
N HIS A 79 4.04 11.58 2.27
CA HIS A 79 5.21 11.67 3.13
C HIS A 79 5.59 13.14 3.39
N MET A 80 5.56 13.98 2.34
CA MET A 80 5.83 15.41 2.46
C MET A 80 4.77 16.09 3.34
N PHE A 81 3.49 15.71 3.20
CA PHE A 81 2.42 16.19 4.06
C PHE A 81 2.68 15.86 5.54
N VAL A 82 2.99 14.60 5.86
CA VAL A 82 3.27 14.16 7.23
C VAL A 82 4.50 14.89 7.80
N GLU A 83 5.56 15.02 7.02
CA GLU A 83 6.78 15.74 7.42
C GLU A 83 6.50 17.20 7.75
N GLN A 84 5.75 17.90 6.90
CA GLN A 84 5.39 19.28 7.13
C GLN A 84 4.52 19.44 8.38
N LYS A 85 3.46 18.62 8.52
CA LYS A 85 2.57 18.64 9.70
C LYS A 85 3.32 18.40 11.01
N VAL A 86 4.29 17.49 11.00
CA VAL A 86 5.15 17.27 12.18
C VAL A 86 6.06 18.46 12.42
N THR A 87 6.70 18.98 11.38
CA THR A 87 7.64 20.12 11.51
C THR A 87 6.92 21.38 12.01
N GLU A 88 5.69 21.64 11.60
CA GLU A 88 4.85 22.73 12.12
C GLU A 88 4.62 22.62 13.63
N LYS A 89 4.43 21.38 14.16
CA LYS A 89 4.19 21.13 15.58
C LYS A 89 5.47 21.14 16.44
N VAL A 90 6.59 20.67 15.91
CA VAL A 90 7.80 20.41 16.71
C VAL A 90 9.03 21.24 16.29
N GLY A 91 8.94 22.02 15.21
CA GLY A 91 10.02 22.83 14.68
C GLY A 91 11.16 21.97 14.13
N LYS A 92 12.42 22.41 14.33
CA LYS A 92 13.63 21.75 13.77
C LYS A 92 13.76 20.26 14.12
N VAL A 93 13.17 19.80 15.20
CA VAL A 93 13.17 18.38 15.61
C VAL A 93 12.45 17.52 14.57
N GLY A 94 11.50 18.07 13.81
CA GLY A 94 10.84 17.38 12.68
C GLY A 94 11.80 16.81 11.64
N GLY A 95 12.95 17.45 11.44
CA GLY A 95 13.98 17.00 10.50
C GLY A 95 14.54 15.59 10.79
N TYR A 96 14.45 15.11 12.03
CA TYR A 96 14.85 13.74 12.36
C TYR A 96 14.01 12.67 11.69
N LEU A 97 12.79 12.99 11.22
CA LEU A 97 11.94 12.02 10.52
C LEU A 97 12.58 11.44 9.27
N ASN A 98 13.45 12.21 8.61
CA ASN A 98 14.11 11.77 7.36
C ASN A 98 15.54 11.27 7.56
N LEU A 99 16.04 11.27 8.79
CA LEU A 99 17.41 10.87 9.06
C LEU A 99 17.63 9.40 8.69
N GLY A 100 18.58 9.15 7.77
CA GLY A 100 18.95 7.80 7.33
C GLY A 100 17.93 7.10 6.43
N LYS A 101 16.85 7.75 6.02
CA LYS A 101 15.84 7.18 5.10
C LYS A 101 16.00 7.71 3.67
N SER A 102 15.51 6.93 2.72
CA SER A 102 15.20 7.40 1.36
C SER A 102 13.69 7.54 1.19
N ARG A 103 13.26 8.48 0.35
CA ARG A 103 11.85 8.55 -0.06
C ARG A 103 11.41 7.21 -0.67
N ASN A 104 12.27 6.58 -1.45
CA ASN A 104 11.97 5.33 -2.16
C ASN A 104 11.72 4.14 -1.23
N ASP A 105 12.52 3.94 -0.17
CA ASP A 105 12.30 2.84 0.77
C ASP A 105 11.04 3.08 1.62
N GLN A 106 10.74 4.33 1.95
CA GLN A 106 9.49 4.71 2.62
C GLN A 106 8.26 4.40 1.76
N VAL A 107 8.25 4.88 0.50
CA VAL A 107 7.13 4.66 -0.45
C VAL A 107 6.90 3.18 -0.68
N ALA A 108 7.97 2.42 -1.00
CA ALA A 108 7.87 0.98 -1.22
C ALA A 108 7.34 0.23 0.01
N THR A 109 7.71 0.66 1.22
CA THR A 109 7.20 0.07 2.46
C THR A 109 5.74 0.43 2.69
N ALA A 110 5.34 1.70 2.48
CA ALA A 110 3.97 2.15 2.66
C ALA A 110 3.00 1.39 1.73
N ILE A 111 3.35 1.24 0.44
CA ILE A 111 2.58 0.47 -0.52
C ILE A 111 2.42 -0.98 -0.05
N ARG A 112 3.51 -1.65 0.33
CA ARG A 112 3.46 -3.04 0.81
C ARG A 112 2.60 -3.19 2.05
N MET A 113 2.75 -2.31 3.04
CA MET A 113 1.93 -2.35 4.26
C MET A 113 0.45 -2.18 3.95
N THR A 114 0.11 -1.24 3.07
CA THR A 114 -1.27 -0.95 2.69
C THR A 114 -1.89 -2.11 1.89
N MET A 115 -1.13 -2.80 1.04
CA MET A 115 -1.62 -3.91 0.22
C MET A 115 -1.95 -5.19 1.00
N ARG A 116 -1.39 -5.38 2.21
CA ARG A 116 -1.55 -6.64 2.97
C ARG A 116 -3.00 -7.00 3.25
N ALA A 117 -3.77 -6.07 3.79
CA ALA A 117 -5.17 -6.33 4.13
C ALA A 117 -6.06 -6.52 2.88
N PRO A 118 -5.99 -5.67 1.83
CA PRO A 118 -6.71 -5.88 0.58
C PRO A 118 -6.43 -7.21 -0.11
N ILE A 119 -5.19 -7.71 -0.11
CA ILE A 119 -4.86 -9.02 -0.71
C ILE A 119 -5.62 -10.13 0.01
N LEU A 120 -5.62 -10.15 1.34
CA LEU A 120 -6.32 -11.15 2.13
C LEU A 120 -7.84 -11.02 1.98
N ALA A 121 -8.37 -9.80 1.94
CA ALA A 121 -9.80 -9.56 1.73
C ALA A 121 -10.25 -10.04 0.34
N LEU A 122 -9.45 -9.80 -0.70
CA LEU A 122 -9.73 -10.30 -2.05
C LEU A 122 -9.71 -11.84 -2.09
N ALA A 123 -8.70 -12.47 -1.48
CA ALA A 123 -8.63 -13.93 -1.40
C ALA A 123 -9.87 -14.51 -0.69
N SER A 124 -10.30 -13.91 0.42
CA SER A 124 -11.53 -14.31 1.13
C SER A 124 -12.77 -14.19 0.23
N SER A 125 -12.93 -13.07 -0.49
CA SER A 125 -14.07 -12.86 -1.39
C SER A 125 -14.09 -13.86 -2.55
N ILE A 126 -12.92 -14.27 -3.05
CA ILE A 126 -12.83 -15.31 -4.08
C ILE A 126 -13.25 -16.66 -3.51
N LEU A 127 -12.84 -17.00 -2.30
CA LEU A 127 -13.25 -18.26 -1.63
C LEU A 127 -14.77 -18.30 -1.41
N ASP A 128 -15.40 -17.21 -0.98
CA ASP A 128 -16.84 -17.10 -0.84
C ASP A 128 -17.56 -17.34 -2.18
N LEU A 129 -17.00 -16.82 -3.27
CA LEU A 129 -17.54 -17.06 -4.61
C LEU A 129 -17.38 -18.54 -5.02
N VAL A 130 -16.22 -19.15 -4.76
CA VAL A 130 -15.97 -20.57 -5.07
C VAL A 130 -16.95 -21.46 -4.29
N ASP A 131 -17.17 -21.18 -3.01
CA ASP A 131 -18.14 -21.92 -2.19
C ASP A 131 -19.57 -21.83 -2.77
N ALA A 132 -19.99 -20.65 -3.20
CA ALA A 132 -21.28 -20.47 -3.86
C ALA A 132 -21.38 -21.24 -5.19
N MET A 133 -20.27 -21.30 -5.94
CA MET A 133 -20.19 -22.07 -7.21
C MET A 133 -20.26 -23.57 -6.93
N VAL A 134 -19.57 -24.08 -5.92
CA VAL A 134 -19.58 -25.51 -5.51
C VAL A 134 -20.99 -25.91 -5.04
N ASP A 135 -21.62 -25.08 -4.21
CA ASP A 135 -22.99 -25.35 -3.73
C ASP A 135 -23.98 -25.41 -4.90
N LYS A 136 -23.84 -24.50 -5.88
CA LYS A 136 -24.69 -24.53 -7.09
C LYS A 136 -24.36 -25.72 -8.00
N ALA A 137 -23.10 -26.09 -8.14
CA ALA A 137 -22.64 -27.22 -8.91
C ALA A 137 -23.22 -28.55 -8.35
N SER A 138 -23.17 -28.74 -7.02
CA SER A 138 -23.69 -29.94 -6.36
C SER A 138 -25.18 -30.20 -6.68
N LYS A 139 -25.95 -29.13 -6.84
CA LYS A 139 -27.40 -29.15 -7.21
C LYS A 139 -27.65 -29.21 -8.73
N SER A 140 -26.59 -29.30 -9.53
CA SER A 140 -26.65 -29.20 -11.01
C SER A 140 -25.90 -30.31 -11.75
N THR A 141 -25.53 -31.38 -11.07
CA THR A 141 -24.74 -32.48 -11.63
C THR A 141 -25.41 -33.23 -12.79
N THR A 142 -26.75 -33.27 -12.80
CA THR A 142 -27.56 -33.91 -13.84
C THR A 142 -28.09 -32.93 -14.90
N LYS A 143 -27.82 -31.62 -14.74
CA LYS A 143 -28.28 -30.62 -15.71
C LYS A 143 -27.34 -30.56 -16.90
N ILE A 144 -27.75 -31.17 -18.00
CA ILE A 144 -26.98 -31.20 -19.26
C ILE A 144 -27.10 -29.85 -19.96
N ILE A 145 -25.94 -29.31 -20.38
CA ILE A 145 -25.79 -28.10 -21.19
C ILE A 145 -24.89 -28.39 -22.39
N PRO A 146 -25.04 -27.69 -23.53
CA PRO A 146 -24.08 -27.78 -24.62
C PRO A 146 -22.80 -27.02 -24.25
N SER A 147 -21.64 -27.58 -24.56
CA SER A 147 -20.39 -26.84 -24.66
C SER A 147 -20.27 -26.20 -26.04
N TYR A 148 -19.43 -25.18 -26.16
CA TYR A 148 -19.23 -24.44 -27.40
C TYR A 148 -17.74 -24.33 -27.72
N THR A 149 -17.43 -24.47 -29.01
CA THR A 149 -16.12 -24.13 -29.59
C THR A 149 -16.37 -23.29 -30.83
N HIS A 150 -15.61 -22.21 -31.01
CA HIS A 150 -15.78 -21.28 -32.14
C HIS A 150 -17.22 -20.80 -32.33
N LEU A 151 -17.95 -20.57 -31.26
CA LEU A 151 -19.37 -20.18 -31.24
C LEU A 151 -20.34 -21.25 -31.81
N GLN A 152 -19.86 -22.50 -32.01
CA GLN A 152 -20.64 -23.64 -32.48
C GLN A 152 -20.89 -24.61 -31.33
N ILE A 153 -22.06 -25.26 -31.33
CA ILE A 153 -22.37 -26.33 -30.38
C ILE A 153 -21.38 -27.47 -30.58
N ALA A 154 -20.73 -27.89 -29.52
CA ALA A 154 -19.78 -28.98 -29.49
C ALA A 154 -20.33 -30.16 -28.68
N GLN A 155 -19.63 -30.58 -27.63
CA GLN A 155 -19.98 -31.76 -26.84
C GLN A 155 -21.03 -31.42 -25.76
N PRO A 156 -21.85 -32.40 -25.33
CA PRO A 156 -22.66 -32.22 -24.11
C PRO A 156 -21.78 -32.16 -22.87
N SER A 157 -22.11 -31.29 -21.95
CA SER A 157 -21.48 -31.14 -20.66
C SER A 157 -22.55 -30.99 -19.57
N THR A 158 -22.15 -30.75 -18.32
CA THR A 158 -23.06 -30.42 -17.25
C THR A 158 -22.83 -29.02 -16.73
N MET A 159 -23.87 -28.40 -16.20
CA MET A 159 -23.76 -27.10 -15.52
C MET A 159 -22.76 -27.16 -14.35
N ALA A 160 -22.71 -28.30 -13.65
CA ALA A 160 -21.76 -28.53 -12.56
C ALA A 160 -20.32 -28.48 -13.07
N HIS A 161 -19.99 -29.18 -14.16
CA HIS A 161 -18.66 -29.20 -14.74
C HIS A 161 -18.21 -27.80 -15.17
N TRP A 162 -19.12 -27.04 -15.81
CA TRP A 162 -18.87 -25.67 -16.22
C TRP A 162 -18.54 -24.76 -15.03
N LEU A 163 -19.32 -24.83 -13.93
CA LEU A 163 -19.10 -24.04 -12.73
C LEU A 163 -17.76 -24.39 -12.04
N LEU A 164 -17.47 -25.69 -11.90
CA LEU A 164 -16.25 -26.14 -11.24
C LEU A 164 -14.98 -25.80 -12.04
N ALA A 165 -15.04 -25.76 -13.37
CA ALA A 165 -13.91 -25.31 -14.17
C ALA A 165 -13.49 -23.87 -13.85
N TYR A 166 -14.45 -22.96 -13.62
CA TYR A 166 -14.16 -21.60 -13.15
C TYR A 166 -13.75 -21.58 -11.68
N GLY A 167 -14.36 -22.43 -10.83
CA GLY A 167 -13.93 -22.60 -9.45
C GLY A 167 -12.44 -22.97 -9.35
N ASP A 168 -11.98 -23.92 -10.13
CA ASP A 168 -10.57 -24.33 -10.19
C ASP A 168 -9.63 -23.20 -10.68
N MET A 169 -10.10 -22.35 -11.60
CA MET A 169 -9.33 -21.16 -12.02
C MET A 169 -9.20 -20.16 -10.88
N LEU A 170 -10.27 -19.88 -10.17
CA LEU A 170 -10.30 -18.97 -9.03
C LEU A 170 -9.44 -19.48 -7.87
N MET A 171 -9.45 -20.79 -7.60
CA MET A 171 -8.57 -21.39 -6.58
C MET A 171 -7.09 -21.18 -6.90
N ARG A 172 -6.68 -21.35 -8.17
CA ARG A 172 -5.30 -21.01 -8.57
C ARG A 172 -4.98 -19.53 -8.42
N ASP A 173 -5.95 -18.64 -8.53
CA ASP A 173 -5.75 -17.21 -8.28
C ASP A 173 -5.61 -16.92 -6.78
N VAL A 174 -6.33 -17.63 -5.92
CA VAL A 174 -6.12 -17.58 -4.46
C VAL A 174 -4.70 -18.01 -4.11
N ASP A 175 -4.19 -19.11 -4.66
CA ASP A 175 -2.82 -19.57 -4.42
C ASP A 175 -1.80 -18.48 -4.80
N ARG A 176 -1.96 -17.84 -5.97
CA ARG A 176 -1.10 -16.72 -6.41
C ARG A 176 -1.17 -15.52 -5.49
N LEU A 177 -2.36 -15.18 -4.97
CA LEU A 177 -2.53 -14.10 -4.00
C LEU A 177 -1.82 -14.40 -2.68
N LEU A 178 -1.90 -15.63 -2.18
CA LEU A 178 -1.23 -16.06 -0.95
C LEU A 178 0.30 -16.04 -1.11
N GLU A 179 0.83 -16.59 -2.21
CA GLU A 179 2.26 -16.51 -2.53
C GLU A 179 2.74 -15.06 -2.65
N ASN A 180 1.93 -14.18 -3.26
CA ASN A 180 2.25 -12.77 -3.36
C ASN A 180 2.21 -12.07 -2.00
N SER A 181 1.32 -12.49 -1.09
CA SER A 181 1.25 -11.98 0.28
C SER A 181 2.57 -12.13 1.03
N ASP A 182 3.24 -13.27 0.90
CA ASP A 182 4.54 -13.51 1.53
C ASP A 182 5.62 -12.55 0.99
N ARG A 183 5.61 -12.29 -0.31
CA ARG A 183 6.55 -11.35 -0.96
C ARG A 183 6.28 -9.90 -0.58
N VAL A 184 5.01 -9.54 -0.47
CA VAL A 184 4.58 -8.20 -0.04
C VAL A 184 4.90 -7.97 1.44
N ASN A 185 4.89 -9.01 2.27
CA ASN A 185 5.20 -8.93 3.71
C ASN A 185 6.70 -8.80 4.03
N CYS A 186 7.51 -8.36 3.08
CA CYS A 186 8.92 -8.05 3.25
C CYS A 186 9.13 -6.55 3.22
N SER A 187 9.69 -5.97 4.30
CA SER A 187 9.94 -4.54 4.40
C SER A 187 11.23 -4.14 3.70
N PRO A 188 11.20 -3.16 2.79
CA PRO A 188 12.42 -2.56 2.22
C PRO A 188 13.00 -1.43 3.08
N MET A 189 12.36 -1.06 4.22
CA MET A 189 12.90 -0.03 5.11
C MET A 189 14.30 -0.39 5.60
N GLY A 190 15.17 0.62 5.59
CA GLY A 190 16.59 0.47 5.90
C GLY A 190 17.48 0.31 4.67
N ALA A 191 16.91 0.18 3.46
CA ALA A 191 17.70 0.19 2.22
C ALA A 191 18.43 1.54 2.00
N GLY A 192 17.87 2.63 2.52
CA GLY A 192 18.44 3.96 2.40
C GLY A 192 18.54 4.44 0.96
N ALA A 193 19.43 5.40 0.70
CA ALA A 193 19.59 5.99 -0.63
C ALA A 193 20.33 5.08 -1.62
N SER A 194 21.18 4.17 -1.14
CA SER A 194 21.92 3.25 -2.03
C SER A 194 22.40 1.97 -1.36
N ALA A 195 22.95 2.02 -0.16
CA ALA A 195 23.70 0.91 0.44
C ALA A 195 23.21 0.50 1.85
N GLY A 196 22.07 0.99 2.26
CA GLY A 196 21.52 0.77 3.60
C GLY A 196 21.94 1.82 4.62
N THR A 197 21.31 1.79 5.80
CA THR A 197 21.59 2.68 6.93
C THR A 197 21.67 1.89 8.23
#